data_9d1f699620e59c5c8697bb3719e22240
#
_entry.id   9d1f699620e59c5c8697bb3719e22240
#
_cell.length_a   1.000
_cell.length_b   1.000
_cell.length_c   1.000
_cell.angle_alpha   90.00
_cell.angle_beta   90.00
_cell.angle_gamma   90.00
#
_symmetry.space_group_name_H-M   'P 1'
#
loop_
_entity.id
_entity.type
_entity.pdbx_description
1 polymer ?
#
loop_
_entity_poly.entity_id
_entity_poly.type
_entity_poly.pdbx_seq_one_letter_code
_entity_poly.pdbx_strand_id
1 'polypeptide(L)'
;MRSSKIQNSMMNVTDRAVRESNVKLIEAPSIALVVRSSILQHTFPVAQIDVDATFNQDMKALVVDSDRFEHRYIYYALSANGQEILRQTSKQGGSVNSLVVPRLMDFEIPVPALDEQQRIADLLDRFDALVNDISSGLPSEIAARRAQYEHYRDRLLSFPEKKA
;
A
#
# COMPACT_ATOMS: atom_id res chain seq x y z
N MET A 1 -7.83 6.95 -1.56
CA MET A 1 -6.96 7.44 -0.48
C MET A 1 -6.16 8.60 -1.05
N ARG A 2 -6.06 9.74 -0.35
CA ARG A 2 -5.30 10.92 -0.80
C ARG A 2 -3.89 10.99 -0.18
N SER A 3 -3.59 10.12 0.80
CA SER A 3 -2.30 10.07 1.49
C SER A 3 -1.75 8.65 1.45
N SER A 4 -0.44 8.52 1.30
CA SER A 4 0.30 7.26 1.41
C SER A 4 0.41 6.77 2.85
N LYS A 5 0.29 7.68 3.82
CA LYS A 5 0.31 7.39 5.26
C LYS A 5 -0.97 7.89 5.91
N ILE A 6 -1.58 7.06 6.74
CA ILE A 6 -2.77 7.40 7.52
C ILE A 6 -2.37 7.40 8.99
N GLN A 7 -2.39 8.58 9.58
CA GLN A 7 -2.04 8.84 10.99
C GLN A 7 -3.24 9.32 11.81
N ASN A 8 -4.37 9.57 11.13
CA ASN A 8 -5.60 10.00 11.78
C ASN A 8 -6.80 9.70 10.90
N SER A 9 -7.99 9.63 11.48
CA SER A 9 -9.27 9.46 10.80
C SER A 9 -10.24 10.56 11.22
N MET A 10 -11.08 10.99 10.28
CA MET A 10 -12.17 11.92 10.59
C MET A 10 -13.28 11.28 11.46
N MET A 11 -13.36 9.96 11.47
CA MET A 11 -14.32 9.20 12.28
C MET A 11 -13.57 8.28 13.24
N ASN A 12 -13.89 8.38 14.50
CA ASN A 12 -13.33 7.55 15.55
C ASN A 12 -14.42 6.61 16.10
N VAL A 13 -14.02 5.42 16.47
CA VAL A 13 -14.85 4.45 17.20
C VAL A 13 -14.40 4.43 18.67
N THR A 14 -15.35 4.31 19.58
CA THR A 14 -15.02 4.18 21.01
C THR A 14 -14.56 2.74 21.30
N ASP A 15 -13.72 2.57 22.32
CA ASP A 15 -13.31 1.24 22.81
C ASP A 15 -14.51 0.35 23.17
N ARG A 16 -15.57 0.98 23.67
CA ARG A 16 -16.81 0.26 23.96
C ARG A 16 -17.43 -0.29 22.68
N ALA A 17 -17.52 0.51 21.61
CA ALA A 17 -18.08 0.06 20.33
C ALA A 17 -17.23 -1.07 19.72
N VAL A 18 -15.91 -1.03 19.85
CA VAL A 18 -15.03 -2.12 19.41
C VAL A 18 -15.30 -3.39 20.19
N ARG A 19 -15.44 -3.31 21.53
CA ARG A 19 -15.69 -4.48 22.38
C ARG A 19 -17.10 -5.09 22.20
N GLU A 20 -18.10 -4.26 21.94
CA GLU A 20 -19.51 -4.67 21.82
C GLU A 20 -19.92 -5.04 20.38
N SER A 21 -19.01 -4.90 19.39
CA SER A 21 -19.26 -5.20 17.98
C SER A 21 -18.30 -6.27 17.46
N ASN A 22 -18.59 -6.77 16.26
CA ASN A 22 -17.71 -7.73 15.55
C ASN A 22 -16.55 -6.99 14.79
N VAL A 23 -16.30 -5.71 15.10
CA VAL A 23 -15.24 -4.95 14.46
C VAL A 23 -13.90 -5.31 15.10
N LYS A 24 -12.94 -5.68 14.26
CA LYS A 24 -11.59 -6.02 14.72
C LYS A 24 -10.72 -4.76 14.75
N LEU A 25 -10.12 -4.45 15.89
CA LEU A 25 -9.04 -3.49 15.99
C LEU A 25 -7.77 -4.12 15.40
N ILE A 26 -7.13 -3.41 14.50
CA ILE A 26 -5.84 -3.79 13.89
C ILE A 26 -4.78 -2.85 14.45
N GLU A 27 -3.78 -3.44 15.06
CA GLU A 27 -2.65 -2.71 15.65
C GLU A 27 -1.72 -2.14 14.56
N ALA A 28 -1.12 -1.00 14.86
CA ALA A 28 -0.07 -0.41 14.03
C ALA A 28 1.28 -1.09 14.28
N PRO A 29 2.22 -1.10 13.31
CA PRO A 29 2.01 -0.67 11.93
C PRO A 29 1.27 -1.72 11.08
N SER A 30 0.43 -1.25 10.18
CA SER A 30 -0.27 -2.13 9.22
C SER A 30 -0.38 -1.47 7.84
N ILE A 31 -0.83 -2.25 6.84
CA ILE A 31 -1.03 -1.76 5.48
C ILE A 31 -2.50 -1.95 5.13
N ALA A 32 -3.18 -0.87 4.76
CA ALA A 32 -4.56 -0.92 4.31
C ALA A 32 -4.64 -1.10 2.80
N LEU A 33 -5.49 -2.02 2.35
CA LEU A 33 -5.77 -2.34 0.96
C LEU A 33 -7.25 -2.15 0.69
N VAL A 34 -7.60 -1.43 -0.36
CA VAL A 34 -8.99 -1.33 -0.82
C VAL A 34 -9.29 -2.53 -1.71
N VAL A 35 -10.29 -3.34 -1.34
CA VAL A 35 -10.67 -4.54 -2.09
C VAL A 35 -12.03 -4.42 -2.78
N ARG A 36 -12.80 -3.36 -2.49
CA ARG A 36 -14.08 -3.08 -3.13
C ARG A 36 -14.32 -1.57 -3.21
N SER A 37 -14.34 -1.02 -4.41
CA SER A 37 -14.61 0.39 -4.68
C SER A 37 -14.60 0.66 -6.18
N SER A 38 -15.30 1.70 -6.65
CA SER A 38 -15.21 2.17 -8.04
C SER A 38 -13.78 2.63 -8.42
N ILE A 39 -12.97 3.07 -7.46
CA ILE A 39 -11.58 3.50 -7.70
C ILE A 39 -10.70 2.38 -8.27
N LEU A 40 -11.06 1.11 -8.03
CA LEU A 40 -10.35 -0.07 -8.54
C LEU A 40 -10.41 -0.20 -10.08
N GLN A 41 -11.20 0.63 -10.77
CA GLN A 41 -11.13 0.77 -12.23
C GLN A 41 -9.80 1.37 -12.70
N HIS A 42 -9.17 2.20 -11.87
CA HIS A 42 -8.05 3.03 -12.28
C HIS A 42 -6.79 2.77 -11.47
N THR A 43 -6.94 2.44 -10.20
CA THR A 43 -5.81 2.31 -9.29
C THR A 43 -6.11 1.29 -8.19
N PHE A 44 -5.07 0.69 -7.65
CA PHE A 44 -5.10 -0.15 -6.45
C PHE A 44 -4.66 0.69 -5.24
N PRO A 45 -5.59 1.20 -4.41
CA PRO A 45 -5.23 2.04 -3.29
C PRO A 45 -4.61 1.23 -2.16
N VAL A 46 -3.38 1.58 -1.82
CA VAL A 46 -2.62 1.04 -0.69
C VAL A 46 -2.21 2.21 0.21
N ALA A 47 -2.22 2.02 1.53
CA ALA A 47 -1.70 3.01 2.47
C ALA A 47 -1.05 2.35 3.68
N GLN A 48 -0.02 2.99 4.21
CA GLN A 48 0.56 2.68 5.51
C GLN A 48 -0.35 3.23 6.61
N ILE A 49 -0.55 2.46 7.66
CA ILE A 49 -1.38 2.80 8.82
C ILE A 49 -0.47 2.82 10.04
N ASP A 50 -0.24 4.01 10.56
CA ASP A 50 0.67 4.27 11.68
C ASP A 50 -0.08 4.39 13.03
N VAL A 51 -1.37 4.11 13.05
CA VAL A 51 -2.24 4.15 14.25
C VAL A 51 -3.14 2.93 14.27
N ASP A 52 -3.54 2.51 15.45
CA ASP A 52 -4.52 1.45 15.59
C ASP A 52 -5.84 1.85 14.93
N ALA A 53 -6.36 0.97 14.08
CA ALA A 53 -7.51 1.29 13.26
C ALA A 53 -8.48 0.12 13.09
N THR A 54 -9.72 0.47 12.78
CA THR A 54 -10.74 -0.49 12.35
C THR A 54 -11.08 -0.26 10.89
N PHE A 55 -11.46 -1.32 10.18
CA PHE A 55 -11.76 -1.27 8.76
C PHE A 55 -13.14 -1.85 8.47
N ASN A 56 -13.80 -1.32 7.44
CA ASN A 56 -15.02 -1.90 6.93
C ASN A 56 -14.71 -3.08 5.98
N GLN A 57 -15.76 -3.75 5.50
CA GLN A 57 -15.65 -4.91 4.61
C GLN A 57 -15.02 -4.61 3.23
N ASP A 58 -14.97 -3.35 2.83
CA ASP A 58 -14.42 -2.91 1.53
C ASP A 58 -12.90 -2.74 1.57
N MET A 59 -12.33 -2.89 2.76
CA MET A 59 -10.89 -2.79 3.00
C MET A 59 -10.36 -4.07 3.67
N LYS A 60 -9.07 -4.31 3.48
CA LYS A 60 -8.30 -5.33 4.21
C LYS A 60 -7.09 -4.66 4.85
N ALA A 61 -6.76 -5.11 6.05
CA ALA A 61 -5.50 -4.78 6.69
C ALA A 61 -4.54 -5.95 6.54
N LEU A 62 -3.32 -5.64 6.13
CA LEU A 62 -2.21 -6.56 6.08
C LEU A 62 -1.27 -6.23 7.24
N VAL A 63 -1.13 -7.14 8.18
CA VAL A 63 -0.14 -7.10 9.25
C VAL A 63 0.97 -8.06 8.86
N VAL A 64 2.20 -7.58 8.82
CA VAL A 64 3.36 -8.37 8.42
C VAL A 64 4.13 -8.83 9.65
N ASP A 65 4.78 -9.98 9.53
CA ASP A 65 5.74 -10.46 10.53
C ASP A 65 7.01 -9.61 10.45
N SER A 66 7.25 -8.77 11.46
CA SER A 66 8.36 -7.82 11.50
C SER A 66 9.74 -8.48 11.57
N ASP A 67 9.84 -9.75 11.95
CA ASP A 67 11.09 -10.48 11.96
C ASP A 67 11.57 -10.87 10.55
N ARG A 68 10.67 -10.82 9.58
CA ARG A 68 10.91 -11.23 8.19
C ARG A 68 10.67 -10.12 7.17
N PHE A 69 9.79 -9.17 7.48
CA PHE A 69 9.30 -8.19 6.53
C PHE A 69 9.33 -6.77 7.09
N GLU A 70 9.92 -5.87 6.35
CA GLU A 70 9.79 -4.44 6.59
C GLU A 70 8.47 -3.93 5.99
N HIS A 71 7.54 -3.47 6.82
CA HIS A 71 6.18 -3.09 6.39
C HIS A 71 6.17 -1.99 5.33
N ARG A 72 7.12 -1.02 5.38
CA ARG A 72 7.25 0.04 4.36
C ARG A 72 7.68 -0.55 3.02
N TYR A 73 8.59 -1.54 3.03
CA TYR A 73 8.98 -2.24 1.81
C TYR A 73 7.78 -2.94 1.16
N ILE A 74 6.99 -3.68 1.94
CA ILE A 74 5.78 -4.36 1.45
C ILE A 74 4.77 -3.36 0.88
N TYR A 75 4.58 -2.22 1.57
CA TYR A 75 3.76 -1.12 1.05
C TYR A 75 4.23 -0.65 -0.33
N TYR A 76 5.52 -0.36 -0.49
CA TYR A 76 6.08 0.09 -1.76
C TYR A 76 5.98 -0.98 -2.85
N ALA A 77 6.26 -2.24 -2.54
CA ALA A 77 6.14 -3.35 -3.47
C ALA A 77 4.71 -3.53 -3.98
N LEU A 78 3.71 -3.49 -3.08
CA LEU A 78 2.30 -3.55 -3.47
C LEU A 78 1.86 -2.34 -4.29
N SER A 79 2.32 -1.14 -3.93
CA SER A 79 2.02 0.09 -4.66
C SER A 79 2.60 0.08 -6.07
N ALA A 80 3.83 -0.39 -6.24
CA ALA A 80 4.50 -0.50 -7.53
C ALA A 80 3.80 -1.51 -8.45
N ASN A 81 3.31 -2.62 -7.89
CA ASN A 81 2.62 -3.66 -8.63
C ASN A 81 1.10 -3.45 -8.74
N GLY A 82 0.58 -2.27 -8.37
CA GLY A 82 -0.86 -2.00 -8.27
C GLY A 82 -1.64 -2.32 -9.55
N GLN A 83 -1.13 -1.99 -10.74
CA GLN A 83 -1.79 -2.28 -12.02
C GLN A 83 -1.82 -3.78 -12.32
N GLU A 84 -0.73 -4.48 -12.02
CA GLU A 84 -0.65 -5.93 -12.22
C GLU A 84 -1.56 -6.67 -11.24
N ILE A 85 -1.62 -6.23 -9.98
CA ILE A 85 -2.59 -6.72 -8.99
C ILE A 85 -4.01 -6.57 -9.52
N LEU A 86 -4.38 -5.37 -10.02
CA LEU A 86 -5.70 -5.15 -10.60
C LEU A 86 -5.98 -6.10 -11.76
N ARG A 87 -5.02 -6.26 -12.67
CA ARG A 87 -5.16 -7.14 -13.84
C ARG A 87 -5.42 -8.59 -13.45
N GLN A 88 -4.71 -9.10 -12.45
CA GLN A 88 -4.79 -10.51 -12.02
C GLN A 88 -5.95 -10.79 -11.08
N THR A 89 -6.35 -9.82 -10.27
CA THR A 89 -7.25 -10.07 -9.12
C THR A 89 -8.63 -9.45 -9.27
N SER A 90 -8.88 -8.58 -10.27
CA SER A 90 -10.19 -7.96 -10.48
C SER A 90 -11.27 -9.01 -10.75
N LYS A 91 -12.39 -8.86 -10.06
CA LYS A 91 -13.58 -9.67 -10.29
C LYS A 91 -14.32 -9.11 -11.50
N GLN A 92 -14.62 -9.96 -12.47
CA GLN A 92 -15.44 -9.60 -13.63
C GLN A 92 -16.92 -9.69 -13.26
N GLY A 93 -17.69 -8.67 -13.66
CA GLY A 93 -19.13 -8.58 -13.44
C GLY A 93 -19.49 -8.14 -12.02
N GLY A 94 -20.40 -7.21 -11.90
CA GLY A 94 -20.87 -6.64 -10.64
C GLY A 94 -21.11 -5.14 -10.75
N SER A 95 -21.95 -4.58 -9.88
CA SER A 95 -22.27 -3.15 -9.84
C SER A 95 -21.13 -2.29 -9.27
N VAL A 96 -20.21 -2.89 -8.53
CA VAL A 96 -19.03 -2.23 -7.94
C VAL A 96 -17.80 -3.10 -8.17
N ASN A 97 -16.71 -2.47 -8.59
CA ASN A 97 -15.45 -3.17 -8.79
C ASN A 97 -14.93 -3.74 -7.47
N SER A 98 -14.51 -4.98 -7.52
CA SER A 98 -13.97 -5.69 -6.37
C SER A 98 -12.85 -6.62 -6.79
N LEU A 99 -11.99 -6.97 -5.84
CA LEU A 99 -10.91 -7.92 -6.02
C LEU A 99 -11.31 -9.31 -5.50
N VAL A 100 -10.78 -10.33 -6.12
CA VAL A 100 -10.86 -11.71 -5.63
C VAL A 100 -9.79 -11.87 -4.56
N VAL A 101 -10.18 -11.72 -3.28
CA VAL A 101 -9.25 -11.69 -2.15
C VAL A 101 -8.29 -12.89 -2.11
N PRO A 102 -8.71 -14.15 -2.35
CA PRO A 102 -7.77 -15.26 -2.44
C PRO A 102 -6.66 -15.04 -3.48
N ARG A 103 -7.00 -14.56 -4.69
CA ARG A 103 -5.99 -14.26 -5.72
C ARG A 103 -5.06 -13.11 -5.31
N LEU A 104 -5.58 -12.14 -4.54
CA LEU A 104 -4.75 -11.06 -4.00
C LEU A 104 -3.75 -11.60 -2.97
N MET A 105 -4.16 -12.58 -2.15
CA MET A 105 -3.25 -13.21 -1.18
C MET A 105 -2.20 -14.12 -1.85
N ASP A 106 -2.51 -14.67 -3.02
CA ASP A 106 -1.59 -15.49 -3.82
C ASP A 106 -0.67 -14.64 -4.72
N PHE A 107 -0.81 -13.30 -4.71
CA PHE A 107 0.03 -12.43 -5.53
C PHE A 107 1.46 -12.40 -4.98
N GLU A 108 2.42 -12.78 -5.81
CA GLU A 108 3.82 -12.86 -5.44
C GLU A 108 4.53 -11.51 -5.63
N ILE A 109 5.33 -11.12 -4.65
CA ILE A 109 6.24 -9.98 -4.71
C ILE A 109 7.65 -10.47 -4.37
N PRO A 110 8.71 -9.89 -4.98
CA PRO A 110 10.08 -10.21 -4.60
C PRO A 110 10.36 -9.72 -3.17
N VAL A 111 10.98 -10.57 -2.36
CA VAL A 111 11.32 -10.26 -0.97
C VAL A 111 12.81 -10.53 -0.76
N PRO A 112 13.68 -9.50 -0.80
CA PRO A 112 15.09 -9.63 -0.47
C PRO A 112 15.32 -9.82 1.04
N ALA A 113 16.58 -9.92 1.46
CA ALA A 113 16.91 -9.96 2.88
C ALA A 113 16.44 -8.71 3.61
N LEU A 114 16.18 -8.81 4.92
CA LEU A 114 15.51 -7.76 5.70
C LEU A 114 16.27 -6.42 5.68
N ASP A 115 17.61 -6.48 5.75
CA ASP A 115 18.49 -5.31 5.66
C ASP A 115 18.33 -4.57 4.31
N GLU A 116 18.20 -5.32 3.23
CA GLU A 116 17.96 -4.74 1.91
C GLU A 116 16.55 -4.18 1.79
N GLN A 117 15.55 -4.83 2.38
CA GLN A 117 14.19 -4.27 2.47
C GLN A 117 14.20 -2.91 3.17
N GLN A 118 14.87 -2.80 4.32
CA GLN A 118 15.03 -1.56 5.09
C GLN A 118 15.74 -0.48 4.27
N ARG A 119 16.86 -0.83 3.63
CA ARG A 119 17.62 0.10 2.78
C ARG A 119 16.78 0.67 1.64
N ILE A 120 16.01 -0.19 0.96
CA ILE A 120 15.12 0.23 -0.13
C ILE A 120 14.00 1.12 0.41
N ALA A 121 13.36 0.75 1.52
CA ALA A 121 12.30 1.53 2.14
C ALA A 121 12.77 2.92 2.56
N ASP A 122 13.95 3.03 3.19
CA ASP A 122 14.53 4.31 3.59
C ASP A 122 14.83 5.21 2.38
N LEU A 123 15.31 4.63 1.29
CA LEU A 123 15.57 5.38 0.07
C LEU A 123 14.28 5.90 -0.56
N LEU A 124 13.25 5.06 -0.64
CA LEU A 124 11.94 5.43 -1.19
C LEU A 124 11.21 6.45 -0.31
N ASP A 125 11.31 6.36 1.03
CA ASP A 125 10.79 7.37 1.95
C ASP A 125 11.43 8.74 1.72
N ARG A 126 12.75 8.80 1.48
CA ARG A 126 13.44 10.06 1.15
C ARG A 126 12.96 10.65 -0.17
N PHE A 127 12.74 9.82 -1.19
CA PHE A 127 12.18 10.28 -2.46
C PHE A 127 10.74 10.78 -2.30
N ASP A 128 9.91 10.06 -1.55
CA ASP A 128 8.51 10.46 -1.30
C ASP A 128 8.46 11.80 -0.56
N ALA A 129 9.31 12.00 0.46
CA ALA A 129 9.44 13.26 1.16
C ALA A 129 9.86 14.40 0.21
N LEU A 130 10.85 14.19 -0.66
CA LEU A 130 11.30 15.19 -1.63
C LEU A 130 10.20 15.56 -2.65
N VAL A 131 9.43 14.56 -3.11
CA VAL A 131 8.33 14.81 -4.07
C VAL A 131 7.18 15.58 -3.39
N ASN A 132 6.88 15.27 -2.13
CA ASN A 132 5.80 15.92 -1.39
C ASN A 132 6.18 17.33 -0.90
N ASP A 133 7.45 17.56 -0.53
CA ASP A 133 7.95 18.88 -0.09
C ASP A 133 7.95 19.91 -1.24
N ILE A 134 8.04 19.45 -2.48
CA ILE A 134 8.06 20.29 -3.71
C ILE A 134 6.64 20.61 -4.22
N SER A 135 5.60 20.25 -3.50
CA SER A 135 4.21 20.60 -3.90
C SER A 135 3.95 22.11 -4.04
N SER A 136 4.94 22.96 -3.71
CA SER A 136 4.97 24.41 -3.93
C SER A 136 5.81 24.85 -5.16
N GLY A 137 6.44 23.93 -5.89
CA GLY A 137 7.27 24.22 -7.05
C GLY A 137 6.49 24.39 -8.36
N LEU A 138 7.23 24.72 -9.45
CA LEU A 138 6.63 24.84 -10.78
C LEU A 138 6.05 23.49 -11.26
N PRO A 139 4.88 23.46 -11.90
CA PRO A 139 4.23 22.23 -12.33
C PRO A 139 5.11 21.30 -13.18
N SER A 140 5.99 21.85 -14.01
CA SER A 140 6.92 21.09 -14.84
C SER A 140 8.02 20.39 -14.03
N GLU A 141 8.51 21.02 -12.96
CA GLU A 141 9.50 20.42 -12.06
C GLU A 141 8.88 19.31 -11.23
N ILE A 142 7.65 19.48 -10.74
CA ILE A 142 6.90 18.46 -10.04
C ILE A 142 6.70 17.23 -10.93
N ALA A 143 6.32 17.41 -12.19
CA ALA A 143 6.12 16.32 -13.14
C ALA A 143 7.45 15.56 -13.41
N ALA A 144 8.55 16.27 -13.61
CA ALA A 144 9.86 15.68 -13.85
C ALA A 144 10.36 14.85 -12.65
N ARG A 145 10.19 15.36 -11.43
CA ARG A 145 10.58 14.64 -10.20
C ARG A 145 9.70 13.43 -9.92
N ARG A 146 8.40 13.53 -10.23
CA ARG A 146 7.48 12.37 -10.11
C ARG A 146 7.89 11.25 -11.07
N ALA A 147 8.20 11.57 -12.32
CA ALA A 147 8.69 10.60 -13.30
C ALA A 147 10.03 9.97 -12.86
N GLN A 148 10.95 10.75 -12.28
CA GLN A 148 12.20 10.27 -11.73
C GLN A 148 11.96 9.30 -10.53
N TYR A 149 11.06 9.66 -9.62
CA TYR A 149 10.67 8.80 -8.50
C TYR A 149 10.11 7.46 -8.98
N GLU A 150 9.16 7.46 -9.91
CA GLU A 150 8.55 6.25 -10.46
C GLU A 150 9.63 5.36 -11.11
N HIS A 151 10.53 5.93 -11.89
CA HIS A 151 11.64 5.20 -12.50
C HIS A 151 12.55 4.52 -11.46
N TYR A 152 13.00 5.24 -10.44
CA TYR A 152 13.86 4.66 -9.41
C TYR A 152 13.14 3.65 -8.52
N ARG A 153 11.87 3.91 -8.16
CA ARG A 153 11.03 2.95 -7.42
C ARG A 153 10.93 1.63 -8.16
N ASP A 154 10.56 1.67 -9.43
CA ASP A 154 10.37 0.47 -10.23
C ASP A 154 11.69 -0.29 -10.41
N ARG A 155 12.79 0.42 -10.59
CA ARG A 155 14.13 -0.19 -10.69
C ARG A 155 14.59 -0.82 -9.38
N LEU A 156 14.34 -0.19 -8.24
CA LEU A 156 14.71 -0.72 -6.92
C LEU A 156 13.86 -1.93 -6.49
N LEU A 157 12.63 -2.02 -7.02
CA LEU A 157 11.69 -3.08 -6.71
C LEU A 157 11.66 -4.18 -7.80
N SER A 158 12.47 -4.07 -8.85
CA SER A 158 12.65 -5.12 -9.85
C SER A 158 13.87 -5.98 -9.51
N PHE A 159 13.62 -7.27 -9.31
CA PHE A 159 14.67 -8.26 -9.02
C PHE A 159 14.73 -9.28 -10.16
N PRO A 160 15.94 -9.75 -10.56
CA PRO A 160 16.04 -10.84 -11.52
C PRO A 160 15.45 -12.12 -10.92
N GLU A 161 14.62 -12.81 -11.72
CA GLU A 161 14.12 -14.14 -11.33
C GLU A 161 15.29 -15.06 -11.02
N LYS A 162 15.23 -15.70 -9.84
CA LYS A 162 16.17 -16.77 -9.51
C LYS A 162 15.83 -17.96 -10.42
N LYS A 163 16.63 -18.18 -11.45
CA LYS A 163 16.53 -19.45 -12.21
C LYS A 163 16.80 -20.59 -11.23
N ALA A 164 15.79 -21.46 -11.08
CA ALA A 164 15.89 -22.70 -10.32
C ALA A 164 16.89 -23.65 -10.97
#